data_fed4f86cc7a60534db2072194eeb07ee
#
_entry.id   fed4f86cc7a60534db2072194eeb07ee
#
_cell.length_a   1.000
_cell.length_b   1.000
_cell.length_c   1.000
_cell.angle_alpha   90.00
_cell.angle_beta   90.00
_cell.angle_gamma   90.00
#
_symmetry.space_group_name_H-M   'P 1'
#
loop_
_entity.id
_entity.type
_entity.pdbx_description
1 polymer ?
#
loop_
_entity_poly.entity_id
_entity_poly.type
_entity_poly.pdbx_seq_one_letter_code
_entity_poly.pdbx_strand_id
1 'polypeptide(L)'
;LTNSIFFTPEVHKMINSFDESTDVILGASTYEKRKGILNKLIRFDTALIAINYLSFAKAGIPYMGVGRNLAYKKKSYELAKGFKSHYFLASGDDDLLVNQIANKNNTKIVLDEESITISKPKENWKAWIFQKNRHHTTNVHYKFIHKVILLIQYITNTLFYFGIIT
;
A
#
# COMPACT_ATOMS: atom_id res chain seq x y z
N LEU A 1 -7.25 -14.44 -34.41
CA LEU A 1 -8.01 -13.55 -33.52
C LEU A 1 -7.08 -13.10 -32.39
N THR A 2 -6.39 -11.98 -32.60
CA THR A 2 -5.59 -11.30 -31.56
C THR A 2 -6.56 -10.68 -30.55
N ASN A 3 -6.74 -11.31 -29.40
CA ASN A 3 -7.38 -10.68 -28.25
C ASN A 3 -6.45 -9.56 -27.78
N SER A 4 -6.66 -8.36 -28.28
CA SER A 4 -6.02 -7.16 -27.73
C SER A 4 -6.60 -6.93 -26.33
N ILE A 5 -5.85 -7.28 -25.30
CA ILE A 5 -6.17 -6.92 -23.93
C ILE A 5 -5.85 -5.43 -23.80
N PHE A 6 -6.87 -4.60 -23.72
CA PHE A 6 -6.70 -3.16 -23.46
C PHE A 6 -6.50 -2.97 -21.95
N PHE A 7 -5.29 -2.61 -21.57
CA PHE A 7 -5.00 -2.17 -20.21
C PHE A 7 -5.27 -0.67 -20.08
N THR A 8 -5.71 -0.24 -18.89
CA THR A 8 -5.80 1.19 -18.58
C THR A 8 -4.40 1.80 -18.52
N PRO A 9 -4.26 3.14 -18.70
CA PRO A 9 -2.95 3.81 -18.64
C PRO A 9 -2.14 3.48 -17.38
N GLU A 10 -2.82 3.38 -16.23
CA GLU A 10 -2.19 3.03 -14.96
C GLU A 10 -1.53 1.65 -15.01
N VAL A 11 -2.23 0.67 -15.56
CA VAL A 11 -1.71 -0.71 -15.70
C VAL A 11 -0.54 -0.76 -16.67
N HIS A 12 -0.60 -0.03 -17.79
CA HIS A 12 0.52 0.09 -18.74
C HIS A 12 1.77 0.66 -18.07
N LYS A 13 1.63 1.75 -17.30
CA LYS A 13 2.75 2.36 -16.57
C LYS A 13 3.37 1.38 -15.59
N MET A 14 2.54 0.67 -14.82
CA MET A 14 3.03 -0.34 -13.88
C MET A 14 3.77 -1.47 -14.59
N ILE A 15 3.21 -2.04 -15.67
CA ILE A 15 3.83 -3.14 -16.42
C ILE A 15 5.16 -2.70 -17.03
N ASN A 16 5.22 -1.53 -17.67
CA ASN A 16 6.42 -1.02 -18.32
C ASN A 16 7.54 -0.63 -17.33
N SER A 17 7.21 -0.54 -16.05
CA SER A 17 8.18 -0.24 -15.00
C SER A 17 8.91 -1.45 -14.46
N PHE A 18 8.52 -2.68 -14.86
CA PHE A 18 9.28 -3.89 -14.53
C PHE A 18 10.57 -3.96 -15.35
N ASP A 19 11.63 -4.39 -14.67
CA ASP A 19 12.90 -4.80 -15.25
C ASP A 19 13.30 -6.19 -14.71
N GLU A 20 14.49 -6.65 -15.02
CA GLU A 20 14.97 -7.97 -14.59
C GLU A 20 15.04 -8.09 -13.07
N SER A 21 15.44 -7.03 -12.37
CA SER A 21 15.63 -6.98 -10.93
C SER A 21 14.36 -6.69 -10.15
N THR A 22 13.34 -6.10 -10.78
CA THR A 22 12.11 -5.66 -10.13
C THR A 22 11.10 -6.79 -10.03
N ASP A 23 10.69 -7.16 -8.83
CA ASP A 23 9.63 -8.14 -8.56
C ASP A 23 8.34 -7.51 -8.05
N VAL A 24 8.44 -6.34 -7.40
CA VAL A 24 7.32 -5.63 -6.79
C VAL A 24 7.33 -4.17 -7.22
N ILE A 25 6.18 -3.66 -7.62
CA ILE A 25 5.98 -2.24 -7.91
C ILE A 25 4.90 -1.69 -7.01
N LEU A 26 5.24 -0.60 -6.31
CA LEU A 26 4.35 0.13 -5.42
C LEU A 26 3.93 1.44 -6.09
N GLY A 27 2.64 1.63 -6.27
CA GLY A 27 2.06 2.88 -6.78
C GLY A 27 1.25 3.60 -5.71
N ALA A 28 0.93 4.87 -5.96
CA ALA A 28 0.00 5.64 -5.13
C ALA A 28 -1.44 5.46 -5.61
N SER A 29 -2.39 5.57 -4.69
CA SER A 29 -3.81 5.56 -4.99
C SER A 29 -4.53 6.65 -4.20
N THR A 30 -5.64 7.14 -4.74
CA THR A 30 -6.48 8.12 -4.06
C THR A 30 -7.95 7.75 -4.20
N TYR A 31 -8.82 8.59 -3.62
CA TYR A 31 -10.26 8.47 -3.79
C TYR A 31 -10.82 9.67 -4.55
N GLU A 32 -11.93 9.46 -5.27
CA GLU A 32 -12.69 10.51 -5.92
C GLU A 32 -12.96 11.67 -4.96
N LYS A 33 -12.79 12.89 -5.45
CA LYS A 33 -13.12 14.09 -4.68
C LYS A 33 -14.64 14.26 -4.63
N ARG A 34 -15.20 14.21 -3.42
CA ARG A 34 -16.62 14.43 -3.14
C ARG A 34 -16.78 15.50 -2.06
N LYS A 35 -17.97 16.09 -1.98
CA LYS A 35 -18.30 17.06 -0.91
C LYS A 35 -18.39 16.34 0.45
N GLY A 36 -18.09 17.07 1.52
CA GLY A 36 -18.25 16.61 2.90
C GLY A 36 -16.94 16.27 3.61
N ILE A 37 -17.00 16.30 4.93
CA ILE A 37 -15.87 16.09 5.84
C ILE A 37 -15.31 14.67 5.76
N LEU A 38 -16.19 13.67 5.67
CA LEU A 38 -15.77 12.27 5.57
C LEU A 38 -14.87 12.04 4.35
N ASN A 39 -15.24 12.57 3.18
CA ASN A 39 -14.43 12.42 1.98
C ASN A 39 -13.06 13.10 2.11
N LYS A 40 -13.01 14.29 2.72
CA LYS A 40 -11.74 14.96 2.99
C LYS A 40 -10.84 14.12 3.88
N LEU A 41 -11.38 13.54 4.96
CA LEU A 41 -10.65 12.68 5.87
C LEU A 41 -10.18 11.39 5.22
N ILE A 42 -11.03 10.72 4.44
CA ILE A 42 -10.66 9.51 3.68
C ILE A 42 -9.47 9.80 2.76
N ARG A 43 -9.52 10.90 2.02
CA ARG A 43 -8.45 11.29 1.08
C ARG A 43 -7.18 11.69 1.81
N PHE A 44 -7.27 12.43 2.89
CA PHE A 44 -6.14 12.83 3.73
C PHE A 44 -5.45 11.60 4.35
N ASP A 45 -6.21 10.73 4.99
CA ASP A 45 -5.72 9.47 5.56
C ASP A 45 -5.03 8.58 4.50
N THR A 46 -5.64 8.47 3.30
CA THR A 46 -5.05 7.73 2.20
C THR A 46 -3.71 8.33 1.73
N ALA A 47 -3.62 9.65 1.67
CA ALA A 47 -2.38 10.34 1.30
C ALA A 47 -1.29 10.13 2.36
N LEU A 48 -1.63 10.21 3.65
CA LEU A 48 -0.68 9.94 4.74
C LEU A 48 -0.15 8.50 4.68
N ILE A 49 -1.03 7.51 4.46
CA ILE A 49 -0.63 6.12 4.31
C ILE A 49 0.30 5.95 3.10
N ALA A 50 -0.02 6.60 1.96
CA ALA A 50 0.80 6.53 0.75
C ALA A 50 2.18 7.15 0.99
N ILE A 51 2.25 8.34 1.55
CA ILE A 51 3.52 8.99 1.92
C ILE A 51 4.34 8.07 2.81
N ASN A 52 3.71 7.44 3.80
CA ASN A 52 4.39 6.56 4.75
C ASN A 52 5.03 5.36 4.03
N TYR A 53 4.25 4.47 3.42
CA TYR A 53 4.82 3.24 2.86
C TYR A 53 5.75 3.48 1.68
N LEU A 54 5.51 4.51 0.87
CA LEU A 54 6.38 4.87 -0.25
C LEU A 54 7.70 5.47 0.24
N SER A 55 7.68 6.28 1.30
CA SER A 55 8.90 6.81 1.93
C SER A 55 9.77 5.69 2.51
N PHE A 56 9.17 4.73 3.21
CA PHE A 56 9.91 3.55 3.69
C PHE A 56 10.46 2.71 2.55
N ALA A 57 9.68 2.48 1.51
CA ALA A 57 10.16 1.78 0.32
C ALA A 57 11.32 2.53 -0.37
N LYS A 58 11.24 3.86 -0.46
CA LYS A 58 12.32 4.71 -0.96
C LYS A 58 13.59 4.64 -0.11
N ALA A 59 13.42 4.50 1.20
CA ALA A 59 14.53 4.28 2.14
C ALA A 59 15.07 2.83 2.13
N GLY A 60 14.56 1.95 1.24
CA GLY A 60 14.99 0.56 1.13
C GLY A 60 14.32 -0.40 2.12
N ILE A 61 13.24 0.01 2.76
CA ILE A 61 12.49 -0.78 3.75
C ILE A 61 11.02 -0.91 3.30
N PRO A 62 10.74 -1.57 2.17
CA PRO A 62 9.36 -1.78 1.73
C PRO A 62 8.66 -2.76 2.69
N TYR A 63 7.65 -2.29 3.41
CA TYR A 63 6.97 -3.09 4.43
C TYR A 63 5.51 -3.40 4.08
N MET A 64 4.89 -2.63 3.23
CA MET A 64 3.52 -2.83 2.76
C MET A 64 3.29 -2.21 1.37
N GLY A 65 2.21 -2.57 0.75
CA GLY A 65 1.64 -1.94 -0.43
C GLY A 65 0.13 -1.87 -0.31
N VAL A 66 -0.52 -1.18 -1.22
CA VAL A 66 -1.99 -1.08 -1.28
C VAL A 66 -2.49 -1.72 -2.56
N GLY A 67 -3.33 -2.74 -2.45
CA GLY A 67 -3.81 -3.56 -3.56
C GLY A 67 -4.48 -2.79 -4.70
N ARG A 68 -4.92 -1.56 -4.44
CA ARG A 68 -5.48 -0.69 -5.47
C ARG A 68 -4.45 -0.21 -6.50
N ASN A 69 -3.16 -0.20 -6.14
CA ASN A 69 -2.07 0.17 -7.05
C ASN A 69 -0.79 -0.57 -6.67
N LEU A 70 -0.80 -1.87 -6.91
CA LEU A 70 0.26 -2.81 -6.58
C LEU A 70 0.43 -3.78 -7.74
N ALA A 71 1.66 -4.00 -8.18
CA ALA A 71 2.00 -5.05 -9.12
C ALA A 71 3.16 -5.89 -8.62
N TYR A 72 3.14 -7.18 -8.93
CA TYR A 72 4.22 -8.10 -8.59
C TYR A 72 4.34 -9.22 -9.62
N LYS A 73 5.55 -9.76 -9.78
CA LYS A 73 5.78 -10.90 -10.66
C LYS A 73 5.13 -12.16 -10.09
N LYS A 74 4.45 -12.92 -10.94
CA LYS A 74 3.84 -14.21 -10.60
C LYS A 74 4.82 -15.16 -9.90
N LYS A 75 6.07 -15.21 -10.37
CA LYS A 75 7.13 -16.02 -9.76
C LYS A 75 7.33 -15.70 -8.27
N SER A 76 7.37 -14.43 -7.89
CA SER A 76 7.58 -14.01 -6.50
C SER A 76 6.36 -14.38 -5.62
N TYR A 77 5.15 -14.26 -6.16
CA TYR A 77 3.94 -14.73 -5.52
C TYR A 77 3.95 -16.25 -5.28
N GLU A 78 4.36 -17.05 -6.27
CA GLU A 78 4.43 -18.51 -6.17
C GLU A 78 5.51 -18.95 -5.17
N LEU A 79 6.69 -18.32 -5.17
CA LEU A 79 7.76 -18.57 -4.20
C LEU A 79 7.31 -18.27 -2.76
N ALA A 80 6.50 -17.26 -2.56
CA ALA A 80 5.89 -16.94 -1.27
C ALA A 80 4.77 -17.92 -0.87
N LYS A 81 4.45 -18.89 -1.73
CA LYS A 81 3.29 -19.82 -1.57
C LYS A 81 1.94 -19.08 -1.57
N GLY A 82 1.89 -17.93 -2.29
CA GLY A 82 0.70 -17.09 -2.41
C GLY A 82 0.26 -16.54 -1.04
N PHE A 83 -1.03 -16.60 -0.79
CA PHE A 83 -1.65 -16.12 0.46
C PHE A 83 -1.73 -17.17 1.57
N LYS A 84 -1.08 -18.34 1.42
CA LYS A 84 -1.23 -19.48 2.38
C LYS A 84 -0.86 -19.11 3.82
N SER A 85 0.09 -18.20 4.02
CA SER A 85 0.52 -17.78 5.36
C SER A 85 -0.50 -16.93 6.11
N HIS A 86 -1.49 -16.37 5.42
CA HIS A 86 -2.46 -15.43 6.00
C HIS A 86 -3.86 -15.51 5.39
N TYR A 87 -4.20 -16.60 4.70
CA TYR A 87 -5.52 -16.76 4.06
C TYR A 87 -6.69 -16.75 5.05
N PHE A 88 -6.44 -16.98 6.33
CA PHE A 88 -7.42 -16.93 7.41
C PHE A 88 -7.74 -15.50 7.88
N LEU A 89 -7.00 -14.50 7.41
CA LEU A 89 -7.26 -13.10 7.73
C LEU A 89 -8.24 -12.49 6.71
N ALA A 90 -9.12 -11.64 7.20
CA ALA A 90 -10.09 -10.93 6.34
C ALA A 90 -9.46 -9.79 5.50
N SER A 91 -8.16 -9.53 5.68
CA SER A 91 -7.34 -8.54 4.95
C SER A 91 -5.89 -9.05 4.93
N GLY A 92 -5.01 -8.42 4.15
CA GLY A 92 -3.59 -8.77 4.12
C GLY A 92 -3.13 -9.41 2.81
N ASP A 93 -4.02 -9.52 1.85
CA ASP A 93 -3.73 -9.98 0.50
C ASP A 93 -2.75 -9.05 -0.25
N ASP A 94 -2.69 -7.79 0.14
CA ASP A 94 -1.78 -6.79 -0.42
C ASP A 94 -0.58 -6.52 0.51
N ASP A 95 -0.81 -6.01 1.70
CA ASP A 95 0.24 -5.54 2.60
C ASP A 95 1.10 -6.70 3.16
N LEU A 96 0.51 -7.83 3.54
CA LEU A 96 1.27 -8.99 4.04
C LEU A 96 2.05 -9.69 2.93
N LEU A 97 1.51 -9.74 1.71
CA LEU A 97 2.27 -10.27 0.58
C LEU A 97 3.49 -9.39 0.31
N VAL A 98 3.32 -8.07 0.23
CA VAL A 98 4.45 -7.14 0.06
C VAL A 98 5.45 -7.28 1.21
N ASN A 99 4.96 -7.34 2.46
CA ASN A 99 5.82 -7.55 3.62
C ASN A 99 6.69 -8.80 3.50
N GLN A 100 6.17 -9.85 2.88
CA GLN A 100 6.85 -11.13 2.70
C GLN A 100 7.88 -11.09 1.56
N ILE A 101 7.53 -10.55 0.38
CA ILE A 101 8.31 -10.68 -0.86
C ILE A 101 9.20 -9.46 -1.18
N ALA A 102 8.81 -8.27 -0.71
CA ALA A 102 9.51 -7.04 -1.05
C ALA A 102 10.81 -6.84 -0.24
N ASN A 103 11.80 -6.26 -0.90
CA ASN A 103 13.06 -5.80 -0.30
C ASN A 103 13.65 -4.65 -1.13
N LYS A 104 14.74 -4.05 -0.64
CA LYS A 104 15.39 -2.89 -1.27
C LYS A 104 15.87 -3.12 -2.72
N ASN A 105 16.15 -4.38 -3.09
CA ASN A 105 16.76 -4.72 -4.37
C ASN A 105 15.73 -5.09 -5.44
N ASN A 106 14.50 -5.47 -5.02
CA ASN A 106 13.47 -5.96 -5.93
C ASN A 106 12.19 -5.12 -5.96
N THR A 107 12.18 -3.97 -5.27
CA THR A 107 10.99 -3.12 -5.15
C THR A 107 11.21 -1.78 -5.82
N LYS A 108 10.29 -1.39 -6.69
CA LYS A 108 10.28 -0.11 -7.40
C LYS A 108 9.04 0.70 -7.04
N ILE A 109 9.17 2.01 -7.07
CA ILE A 109 8.07 2.95 -6.82
C ILE A 109 7.71 3.64 -8.14
N VAL A 110 6.41 3.71 -8.43
CA VAL A 110 5.88 4.42 -9.60
C VAL A 110 4.89 5.47 -9.12
N LEU A 111 5.18 6.74 -9.41
CA LEU A 111 4.42 7.92 -8.96
C LEU A 111 4.04 8.86 -10.10
N ASP A 112 4.12 8.40 -11.34
CA ASP A 112 3.63 9.18 -12.48
C ASP A 112 2.14 9.50 -12.29
N GLU A 113 1.72 10.68 -12.67
CA GLU A 113 0.32 11.12 -12.55
C GLU A 113 -0.65 10.14 -13.21
N GLU A 114 -0.28 9.62 -14.39
CA GLU A 114 -1.05 8.60 -15.12
C GLU A 114 -1.05 7.22 -14.44
N SER A 115 -0.18 6.98 -13.46
CA SER A 115 -0.12 5.72 -12.71
C SER A 115 -0.98 5.72 -11.44
N ILE A 116 -1.53 6.87 -11.05
CA ILE A 116 -2.32 7.00 -9.81
C ILE A 116 -3.72 6.43 -10.01
N THR A 117 -4.07 5.40 -9.27
CA THR A 117 -5.42 4.83 -9.31
C THR A 117 -6.40 5.64 -8.46
N ILE A 118 -7.61 5.84 -8.98
CA ILE A 118 -8.68 6.57 -8.30
C ILE A 118 -9.83 5.61 -8.01
N SER A 119 -10.25 5.52 -6.75
CA SER A 119 -11.31 4.63 -6.29
C SER A 119 -12.50 5.41 -5.73
N LYS A 120 -13.68 4.78 -5.71
CA LYS A 120 -14.87 5.34 -5.05
C LYS A 120 -14.70 5.29 -3.52
N PRO A 121 -14.90 6.41 -2.81
CA PRO A 121 -14.80 6.44 -1.35
C PRO A 121 -16.00 5.76 -0.69
N LYS A 122 -15.85 5.38 0.59
CA LYS A 122 -16.98 4.96 1.41
C LYS A 122 -17.94 6.13 1.64
N GLU A 123 -19.24 5.84 1.62
CA GLU A 123 -20.29 6.86 1.65
C GLU A 123 -20.68 7.29 3.08
N ASN A 124 -20.35 6.47 4.08
CA ASN A 124 -20.68 6.75 5.46
C ASN A 124 -19.57 6.34 6.44
N TRP A 125 -19.60 6.94 7.62
CA TRP A 125 -18.64 6.72 8.69
C TRP A 125 -18.53 5.25 9.12
N LYS A 126 -19.66 4.56 9.27
CA LYS A 126 -19.69 3.16 9.70
C LYS A 126 -18.92 2.24 8.75
N ALA A 127 -19.16 2.40 7.44
CA ALA A 127 -18.46 1.62 6.42
C ALA A 127 -16.97 1.94 6.37
N TRP A 128 -16.58 3.21 6.58
CA TRP A 128 -15.17 3.60 6.61
C TRP A 128 -14.46 3.07 7.85
N ILE A 129 -15.04 3.23 9.05
CA ILE A 129 -14.47 2.70 10.30
C ILE A 129 -14.35 1.17 10.23
N PHE A 130 -15.36 0.48 9.72
CA PHE A 130 -15.29 -0.97 9.52
C PHE A 130 -14.12 -1.37 8.61
N GLN A 131 -13.93 -0.66 7.49
CA GLN A 131 -12.79 -0.88 6.60
C GLN A 131 -11.47 -0.66 7.33
N LYS A 132 -11.33 0.42 8.10
CA LYS A 132 -10.10 0.73 8.85
C LYS A 132 -9.78 -0.35 9.89
N ASN A 133 -10.77 -0.76 10.67
CA ASN A 133 -10.60 -1.81 11.67
C ASN A 133 -10.10 -3.12 11.05
N ARG A 134 -10.64 -3.50 9.88
CA ARG A 134 -10.18 -4.67 9.15
C ARG A 134 -8.71 -4.57 8.73
N HIS A 135 -8.27 -3.41 8.25
CA HIS A 135 -6.87 -3.20 7.87
C HIS A 135 -5.91 -3.20 9.07
N HIS A 136 -6.36 -2.78 10.24
CA HIS A 136 -5.52 -2.79 11.46
C HIS A 136 -5.18 -4.20 11.96
N THR A 137 -5.89 -5.23 11.55
CA THR A 137 -5.62 -6.60 11.99
C THR A 137 -4.37 -7.22 11.35
N THR A 138 -3.83 -6.63 10.29
CA THR A 138 -2.71 -7.19 9.53
C THR A 138 -1.34 -6.86 10.11
N ASN A 139 -1.17 -5.70 10.73
CA ASN A 139 0.12 -5.19 11.20
C ASN A 139 0.81 -6.09 12.24
N VAL A 140 0.05 -6.85 13.03
CA VAL A 140 0.60 -7.82 13.99
C VAL A 140 1.35 -8.97 13.32
N HIS A 141 1.11 -9.21 12.04
CA HIS A 141 1.73 -10.26 11.23
C HIS A 141 2.96 -9.77 10.43
N TYR A 142 3.31 -8.49 10.49
CA TYR A 142 4.50 -7.96 9.83
C TYR A 142 5.78 -8.56 10.40
N LYS A 143 6.87 -8.57 9.60
CA LYS A 143 8.20 -8.93 10.06
C LYS A 143 8.57 -8.11 11.30
N PHE A 144 9.27 -8.72 12.25
CA PHE A 144 9.62 -8.08 13.52
C PHE A 144 10.30 -6.72 13.34
N ILE A 145 11.25 -6.64 12.40
CA ILE A 145 11.96 -5.38 12.12
C ILE A 145 11.01 -4.27 11.66
N HIS A 146 10.01 -4.59 10.84
CA HIS A 146 9.02 -3.61 10.39
C HIS A 146 8.15 -3.12 11.55
N LYS A 147 7.77 -4.01 12.47
CA LYS A 147 7.03 -3.63 13.69
C LYS A 147 7.83 -2.67 14.57
N VAL A 148 9.12 -2.94 14.77
CA VAL A 148 10.01 -2.07 15.55
C VAL A 148 10.13 -0.69 14.92
N ILE A 149 10.37 -0.62 13.61
CA ILE A 149 10.51 0.65 12.90
C ILE A 149 9.21 1.47 12.96
N LEU A 150 8.06 0.83 12.74
CA LEU A 150 6.75 1.49 12.83
C LEU A 150 6.44 1.95 14.26
N LEU A 151 6.86 1.21 15.28
CA LEU A 151 6.72 1.62 16.68
C LEU A 151 7.59 2.86 16.98
N ILE A 152 8.84 2.87 16.53
CA ILE A 152 9.73 4.04 16.66
C ILE A 152 9.12 5.25 15.98
N GLN A 153 8.61 5.11 14.76
CA GLN A 153 7.93 6.17 14.03
C GLN A 153 6.72 6.69 14.82
N TYR A 154 5.90 5.80 15.37
CA TYR A 154 4.75 6.19 16.18
C TYR A 154 5.17 7.00 17.41
N ILE A 155 6.18 6.53 18.15
CA ILE A 155 6.72 7.24 19.32
C ILE A 155 7.25 8.61 18.91
N THR A 156 8.05 8.69 17.85
CA THR A 156 8.63 9.95 17.36
C THR A 156 7.54 10.96 16.97
N ASN A 157 6.53 10.52 16.24
CA ASN A 157 5.39 11.39 15.88
C ASN A 157 4.65 11.88 17.13
N THR A 158 4.42 10.99 18.09
CA THR A 158 3.75 11.36 19.35
C THR A 158 4.55 12.41 20.11
N LEU A 159 5.85 12.20 20.29
CA LEU A 159 6.74 13.17 20.96
C LEU A 159 6.80 14.51 20.22
N PHE A 160 6.84 14.48 18.88
CA PHE A 160 6.82 15.70 18.08
C PHE A 160 5.55 16.52 18.31
N TYR A 161 4.37 15.90 18.27
CA TYR A 161 3.12 16.61 18.51
C TYR A 161 2.98 17.10 19.95
N PHE A 162 3.43 16.34 20.94
CA PHE A 162 3.45 16.80 22.33
C PHE A 162 4.43 17.96 22.53
N GLY A 163 5.62 17.92 21.91
CA GLY A 163 6.60 19.00 22.02
C GLY A 163 6.23 20.31 21.31
N ILE A 164 5.24 20.28 20.42
CA ILE A 164 4.68 21.50 19.81
C ILE A 164 3.62 22.16 20.73
N ILE A 165 2.97 21.38 21.59
CA ILE A 165 1.87 21.84 22.46
C ILE A 165 2.41 22.41 23.78
N THR A 166 3.65 22.07 24.16
CA THR A 166 4.35 22.61 25.35
C THR A 166 5.22 23.79 25.00
#